data_8381838b2d2d2586c28365d87687f6fd
#
_entry.id   8381838b2d2d2586c28365d87687f6fd
#
_cell.length_a   1.000
_cell.length_b   1.000
_cell.length_c   1.000
_cell.angle_alpha   90.00
_cell.angle_beta   90.00
_cell.angle_gamma   90.00
#
_symmetry.space_group_name_H-M   'P 1'
#
loop_
_entity.id
_entity.type
_entity.pdbx_description
1 polymer ?
#
loop_
_entity_poly.entity_id
_entity_poly.type
_entity_poly.pdbx_seq_one_letter_code
_entity_poly.pdbx_strand_id
1 'polypeptide(L)'
;SKRHMLMDVFANVSMPFYKFGDLMFLQKIETEEWIPFIRQKFQMANKVIERDEVQLLVELVDNHPYYVQQLAQQVWLRTEKLVVPSIVKEAYNGLIDQLSLLFLNSMETFSNAQLGFLKALIAGEKQLSSKQTLQAYRIGTSGNVVRIKQALMEREVIDLQGNEITFQDPLFEAWLKRDWFK
;
A
#
# COMPACT_ATOMS: atom_id res chain seq x y z
N SER A 1 -12.17 -8.24 0.64
CA SER A 1 -11.05 -8.26 -0.31
C SER A 1 -11.40 -9.16 -1.49
N LYS A 2 -10.99 -8.77 -2.70
CA LYS A 2 -11.14 -9.61 -3.92
C LYS A 2 -10.53 -11.00 -3.73
N ARG A 3 -9.45 -11.10 -2.93
CA ARG A 3 -8.83 -12.38 -2.56
C ARG A 3 -9.79 -13.26 -1.76
N HIS A 4 -10.47 -12.73 -0.74
CA HIS A 4 -11.51 -13.45 0.02
C HIS A 4 -12.68 -13.88 -0.87
N MET A 5 -13.16 -12.97 -1.72
CA MET A 5 -14.24 -13.29 -2.66
C MET A 5 -13.86 -14.41 -3.63
N LEU A 6 -12.63 -14.41 -4.16
CA LEU A 6 -12.14 -15.49 -5.02
C LEU A 6 -12.03 -16.82 -4.24
N MET A 7 -11.53 -16.78 -3.01
CA MET A 7 -11.48 -17.96 -2.14
C MET A 7 -12.89 -18.51 -1.87
N ASP A 8 -13.85 -17.62 -1.57
CA ASP A 8 -15.23 -18.03 -1.33
C ASP A 8 -15.85 -18.67 -2.57
N VAL A 9 -15.62 -18.11 -3.75
CA VAL A 9 -16.21 -18.60 -5.02
C VAL A 9 -15.58 -19.91 -5.48
N PHE A 10 -14.26 -20.08 -5.38
CA PHE A 10 -13.54 -21.21 -5.98
C PHE A 10 -13.07 -22.28 -4.96
N ALA A 11 -12.90 -21.94 -3.70
CA ALA A 11 -12.45 -22.87 -2.67
C ALA A 11 -13.58 -23.39 -1.74
N ASN A 12 -14.75 -22.76 -1.78
CA ASN A 12 -15.89 -23.19 -0.96
C ASN A 12 -16.69 -24.28 -1.64
N VAL A 13 -16.81 -25.44 -0.99
CA VAL A 13 -17.50 -26.64 -1.50
C VAL A 13 -18.97 -26.39 -1.87
N SER A 14 -19.61 -25.41 -1.26
CA SER A 14 -21.02 -25.07 -1.53
C SER A 14 -21.23 -24.18 -2.74
N MET A 15 -20.16 -23.68 -3.36
CA MET A 15 -20.26 -22.76 -4.48
C MET A 15 -20.20 -23.47 -5.85
N PRO A 16 -20.92 -22.98 -6.88
CA PRO A 16 -21.00 -23.61 -8.20
C PRO A 16 -19.65 -23.76 -8.89
N PHE A 17 -18.67 -22.92 -8.57
CA PHE A 17 -17.33 -22.91 -9.19
C PHE A 17 -16.27 -23.61 -8.31
N TYR A 18 -16.68 -24.40 -7.32
CA TYR A 18 -15.75 -25.17 -6.51
C TYR A 18 -14.86 -26.07 -7.40
N LYS A 19 -13.53 -25.92 -7.25
CA LYS A 19 -12.54 -26.66 -8.06
C LYS A 19 -12.65 -26.48 -9.59
N PHE A 20 -13.31 -25.42 -10.07
CA PHE A 20 -13.40 -25.17 -11.51
C PHE A 20 -12.07 -24.70 -12.12
N GLY A 21 -11.11 -24.28 -11.31
CA GLY A 21 -9.77 -23.89 -11.72
C GLY A 21 -8.80 -23.85 -10.55
N ASP A 22 -7.51 -23.74 -10.86
CA ASP A 22 -6.46 -23.62 -9.87
C ASP A 22 -6.34 -22.16 -9.38
N LEU A 23 -6.31 -21.99 -8.06
CA LEU A 23 -6.05 -20.68 -7.44
C LEU A 23 -4.55 -20.42 -7.42
N MET A 24 -4.10 -19.47 -8.22
CA MET A 24 -2.72 -18.99 -8.22
C MET A 24 -2.62 -17.71 -7.39
N PHE A 25 -1.82 -17.74 -6.33
CA PHE A 25 -1.50 -16.56 -5.52
C PHE A 25 -0.21 -15.95 -6.03
N LEU A 26 -0.31 -14.83 -6.73
CA LEU A 26 0.87 -14.08 -7.13
C LEU A 26 1.46 -13.39 -5.89
N GLN A 27 2.73 -13.64 -5.67
CA GLN A 27 3.53 -12.92 -4.67
C GLN A 27 3.95 -11.54 -5.21
N LYS A 28 4.39 -10.64 -4.32
CA LYS A 28 5.07 -9.43 -4.74
C LYS A 28 6.32 -9.81 -5.53
N ILE A 29 6.65 -9.04 -6.54
CA ILE A 29 7.90 -9.20 -7.29
C ILE A 29 9.03 -8.71 -6.40
N GLU A 30 10.06 -9.54 -6.21
CA GLU A 30 11.21 -9.20 -5.37
C GLU A 30 12.03 -8.06 -5.98
N THR A 31 12.66 -7.25 -5.15
CA THR A 31 13.47 -6.11 -5.59
C THR A 31 14.56 -6.53 -6.57
N GLU A 32 15.17 -7.69 -6.34
CA GLU A 32 16.23 -8.25 -7.20
C GLU A 32 15.76 -8.54 -8.63
N GLU A 33 14.48 -8.83 -8.82
CA GLU A 33 13.89 -9.04 -10.14
C GLU A 33 13.53 -7.72 -10.84
N TRP A 34 13.15 -6.69 -10.06
CA TRP A 34 12.87 -5.36 -10.58
C TRP A 34 14.12 -4.66 -11.11
N ILE A 35 15.27 -4.85 -10.46
CA ILE A 35 16.52 -4.16 -10.81
C ILE A 35 16.91 -4.35 -12.28
N PRO A 36 17.12 -5.58 -12.78
CA PRO A 36 17.50 -5.77 -14.18
C PRO A 36 16.43 -5.29 -15.15
N PHE A 37 15.15 -5.49 -14.82
CA PHE A 37 14.03 -5.09 -15.67
C PHE A 37 13.98 -3.56 -15.85
N ILE A 38 14.01 -2.80 -14.78
CA ILE A 38 13.92 -1.34 -14.83
C ILE A 38 15.17 -0.76 -15.50
N ARG A 39 16.36 -1.23 -15.15
CA ARG A 39 17.62 -0.78 -15.78
C ARG A 39 17.59 -1.00 -17.28
N GLN A 40 17.14 -2.16 -17.75
CA GLN A 40 17.00 -2.44 -19.17
C GLN A 40 16.07 -1.42 -19.88
N LYS A 41 14.90 -1.11 -19.25
CA LYS A 41 13.94 -0.15 -19.83
C LYS A 41 14.51 1.25 -19.94
N PHE A 42 15.28 1.70 -18.94
CA PHE A 42 15.95 3.00 -18.99
C PHE A 42 17.04 3.02 -20.06
N GLN A 43 17.84 1.97 -20.15
CA GLN A 43 18.92 1.85 -21.14
C GLN A 43 18.39 1.89 -22.58
N MET A 44 17.26 1.27 -22.87
CA MET A 44 16.61 1.31 -24.19
C MET A 44 16.26 2.74 -24.63
N ALA A 45 16.12 3.68 -23.70
CA ALA A 45 15.86 5.10 -23.95
C ALA A 45 17.13 5.97 -23.80
N ASN A 46 18.33 5.38 -23.80
CA ASN A 46 19.60 6.06 -23.56
C ASN A 46 19.65 6.83 -22.22
N LYS A 47 18.96 6.31 -21.18
CA LYS A 47 18.98 6.82 -19.80
C LYS A 47 19.64 5.80 -18.89
N VAL A 48 20.24 6.26 -17.83
CA VAL A 48 20.93 5.42 -16.84
C VAL A 48 20.23 5.55 -15.52
N ILE A 49 19.91 4.39 -14.93
CA ILE A 49 19.47 4.27 -13.53
C ILE A 49 20.33 3.18 -12.89
N GLU A 50 20.98 3.48 -11.79
CA GLU A 50 21.81 2.50 -11.09
C GLU A 50 20.99 1.65 -10.12
N ARG A 51 21.63 0.64 -9.56
CA ARG A 51 20.99 -0.34 -8.67
C ARG A 51 20.31 0.34 -7.47
N ASP A 52 21.02 1.27 -6.84
CA ASP A 52 20.59 1.90 -5.60
C ASP A 52 19.33 2.78 -5.82
N GLU A 53 19.24 3.47 -6.97
CA GLU A 53 18.06 4.24 -7.33
C GLU A 53 16.87 3.35 -7.68
N VAL A 54 17.09 2.20 -8.31
CA VAL A 54 16.02 1.22 -8.53
C VAL A 54 15.53 0.65 -7.20
N GLN A 55 16.46 0.28 -6.32
CA GLN A 55 16.10 -0.22 -4.98
C GLN A 55 15.28 0.82 -4.21
N LEU A 56 15.74 2.08 -4.15
CA LEU A 56 15.01 3.18 -3.54
C LEU A 56 13.60 3.33 -4.12
N LEU A 57 13.47 3.28 -5.45
CA LEU A 57 12.20 3.39 -6.15
C LEU A 57 11.24 2.29 -5.74
N VAL A 58 11.69 1.06 -5.70
CA VAL A 58 10.88 -0.13 -5.40
C VAL A 58 10.46 -0.15 -3.92
N GLU A 59 11.40 0.18 -3.01
CA GLU A 59 11.14 0.24 -1.56
C GLU A 59 10.13 1.33 -1.19
N LEU A 60 10.19 2.52 -1.82
CA LEU A 60 9.26 3.62 -1.55
C LEU A 60 7.80 3.25 -1.80
N VAL A 61 7.53 2.28 -2.65
CA VAL A 61 6.17 1.80 -2.98
C VAL A 61 5.93 0.36 -2.54
N ASP A 62 6.72 -0.14 -1.58
CA ASP A 62 6.58 -1.46 -0.95
C ASP A 62 6.45 -2.61 -1.97
N ASN A 63 7.27 -2.61 -3.01
CA ASN A 63 7.27 -3.61 -4.09
C ASN A 63 5.90 -3.78 -4.78
N HIS A 64 4.99 -2.80 -4.64
CA HIS A 64 3.66 -2.88 -5.24
C HIS A 64 3.74 -2.74 -6.76
N PRO A 65 3.44 -3.78 -7.57
CA PRO A 65 3.79 -3.81 -9.00
C PRO A 65 3.21 -2.66 -9.82
N TYR A 66 2.00 -2.24 -9.51
CA TYR A 66 1.36 -1.10 -10.17
C TYR A 66 2.13 0.21 -9.88
N TYR A 67 2.47 0.46 -8.61
CA TYR A 67 3.16 1.68 -8.23
C TYR A 67 4.64 1.68 -8.61
N VAL A 68 5.31 0.53 -8.63
CA VAL A 68 6.68 0.43 -9.17
C VAL A 68 6.71 0.90 -10.63
N GLN A 69 5.76 0.45 -11.45
CA GLN A 69 5.67 0.87 -12.85
C GLN A 69 5.34 2.35 -12.98
N GLN A 70 4.38 2.86 -12.22
CA GLN A 70 4.00 4.28 -12.22
C GLN A 70 5.16 5.18 -11.80
N LEU A 71 5.82 4.84 -10.70
CA LEU A 71 6.94 5.62 -10.20
C LEU A 71 8.14 5.55 -11.16
N ALA A 72 8.44 4.38 -11.71
CA ALA A 72 9.50 4.24 -12.72
C ALA A 72 9.22 5.10 -13.95
N GLN A 73 7.98 5.17 -14.43
CA GLN A 73 7.58 6.05 -15.52
C GLN A 73 7.77 7.53 -15.15
N GLN A 74 7.35 7.93 -13.94
CA GLN A 74 7.49 9.31 -13.48
C GLN A 74 8.97 9.73 -13.34
N VAL A 75 9.82 8.82 -12.84
CA VAL A 75 11.27 9.01 -12.79
C VAL A 75 11.85 9.12 -14.20
N TRP A 76 11.45 8.23 -15.10
CA TRP A 76 11.91 8.22 -16.49
C TRP A 76 11.59 9.53 -17.21
N LEU A 77 10.38 10.07 -17.03
CA LEU A 77 9.94 11.33 -17.63
C LEU A 77 10.75 12.55 -17.12
N ARG A 78 11.19 12.53 -15.85
CA ARG A 78 11.96 13.63 -15.23
C ARG A 78 13.46 13.50 -15.46
N THR A 79 13.95 12.38 -15.95
CA THR A 79 15.36 12.11 -16.15
C THR A 79 15.77 12.47 -17.57
N GLU A 80 16.82 13.26 -17.75
CA GLU A 80 17.43 13.50 -19.06
C GLU A 80 18.39 12.36 -19.42
N LYS A 81 19.40 12.10 -18.60
CA LYS A 81 20.43 11.07 -18.85
C LYS A 81 20.65 10.13 -17.67
N LEU A 82 20.85 10.68 -16.47
CA LEU A 82 21.18 9.91 -15.27
C LEU A 82 20.15 10.17 -14.18
N VAL A 83 19.63 9.11 -13.59
CA VAL A 83 18.77 9.18 -12.41
C VAL A 83 19.63 9.49 -11.20
N VAL A 84 19.17 10.41 -10.37
CA VAL A 84 19.71 10.70 -9.05
C VAL A 84 18.62 10.53 -7.98
N PRO A 85 18.96 10.26 -6.71
CA PRO A 85 17.96 10.02 -5.67
C PRO A 85 16.92 11.14 -5.48
N SER A 86 17.27 12.39 -5.75
CA SER A 86 16.34 13.52 -5.69
C SER A 86 15.21 13.38 -6.71
N ILE A 87 15.51 12.96 -7.95
CA ILE A 87 14.51 12.73 -9.01
C ILE A 87 13.51 11.64 -8.57
N VAL A 88 13.99 10.55 -7.96
CA VAL A 88 13.12 9.49 -7.44
C VAL A 88 12.19 10.01 -6.36
N LYS A 89 12.72 10.79 -5.40
CA LYS A 89 11.94 11.39 -4.30
C LYS A 89 10.93 12.42 -4.80
N GLU A 90 11.30 13.26 -5.74
CA GLU A 90 10.40 14.23 -6.38
C GLU A 90 9.27 13.54 -7.14
N ALA A 91 9.60 12.50 -7.92
CA ALA A 91 8.60 11.68 -8.61
C ALA A 91 7.63 11.00 -7.65
N TYR A 92 8.15 10.45 -6.55
CA TYR A 92 7.35 9.82 -5.51
C TYR A 92 6.39 10.81 -4.83
N ASN A 93 6.87 11.98 -4.42
CA ASN A 93 6.02 13.02 -3.86
C ASN A 93 4.96 13.49 -4.85
N GLY A 94 5.34 13.71 -6.11
CA GLY A 94 4.40 14.07 -7.16
C GLY A 94 3.32 13.02 -7.39
N LEU A 95 3.63 11.73 -7.23
CA LEU A 95 2.66 10.65 -7.34
C LEU A 95 1.67 10.65 -6.17
N ILE A 96 2.14 10.90 -4.94
CA ILE A 96 1.28 11.07 -3.76
C ILE A 96 0.37 12.28 -3.94
N ASP A 97 0.91 13.43 -4.40
CA ASP A 97 0.13 14.65 -4.64
C ASP A 97 -0.98 14.43 -5.67
N GLN A 98 -0.68 13.70 -6.73
CA GLN A 98 -1.65 13.34 -7.77
C GLN A 98 -2.82 12.51 -7.22
N LEU A 99 -2.58 11.66 -6.22
CA LEU A 99 -3.58 10.80 -5.60
C LEU A 99 -4.28 11.46 -4.39
N SER A 100 -3.80 12.61 -3.92
CA SER A 100 -4.28 13.26 -2.69
C SER A 100 -5.78 13.50 -2.68
N LEU A 101 -6.38 13.93 -3.79
CA LEU A 101 -7.83 14.15 -3.87
C LEU A 101 -8.61 12.85 -3.71
N LEU A 102 -8.13 11.75 -4.29
CA LEU A 102 -8.73 10.42 -4.13
C LEU A 102 -8.67 9.96 -2.67
N PHE A 103 -7.52 10.18 -2.02
CA PHE A 103 -7.32 9.83 -0.62
C PHE A 103 -8.20 10.69 0.30
N LEU A 104 -8.32 11.99 0.06
CA LEU A 104 -9.23 12.89 0.78
C LEU A 104 -10.68 12.39 0.71
N ASN A 105 -11.18 12.08 -0.48
CA ASN A 105 -12.53 11.54 -0.66
C ASN A 105 -12.73 10.23 0.11
N SER A 106 -11.69 9.39 0.19
CA SER A 106 -11.74 8.16 0.98
C SER A 106 -11.84 8.45 2.47
N MET A 107 -11.12 9.47 2.97
CA MET A 107 -11.15 9.86 4.40
C MET A 107 -12.52 10.34 4.86
N GLU A 108 -13.28 11.05 4.01
CA GLU A 108 -14.63 11.53 4.32
C GLU A 108 -15.63 10.40 4.59
N THR A 109 -15.33 9.20 4.12
CA THR A 109 -16.18 8.02 4.30
C THR A 109 -15.91 7.26 5.59
N PHE A 110 -14.86 7.60 6.34
CA PHE A 110 -14.50 6.94 7.60
C PHE A 110 -15.17 7.60 8.82
N SER A 111 -15.61 6.77 9.75
CA SER A 111 -16.07 7.26 11.05
C SER A 111 -14.90 7.78 11.89
N ASN A 112 -15.18 8.63 12.88
CA ASN A 112 -14.16 9.16 13.81
C ASN A 112 -13.36 8.04 14.52
N ALA A 113 -14.01 6.92 14.84
CA ALA A 113 -13.35 5.78 15.47
C ALA A 113 -12.41 5.05 14.48
N GLN A 114 -12.78 4.95 13.20
CA GLN A 114 -11.91 4.41 12.14
C GLN A 114 -10.72 5.34 11.89
N LEU A 115 -10.93 6.65 11.86
CA LEU A 115 -9.85 7.63 11.74
C LEU A 115 -8.87 7.54 12.93
N GLY A 116 -9.39 7.41 14.14
CA GLY A 116 -8.57 7.18 15.33
C GLY A 116 -7.75 5.89 15.25
N PHE A 117 -8.36 4.82 14.76
CA PHE A 117 -7.68 3.54 14.55
C PHE A 117 -6.57 3.65 13.51
N LEU A 118 -6.81 4.27 12.35
CA LEU A 118 -5.80 4.51 11.32
C LEU A 118 -4.65 5.38 11.86
N LYS A 119 -4.97 6.41 12.66
CA LYS A 119 -3.96 7.24 13.33
C LYS A 119 -3.09 6.42 14.28
N ALA A 120 -3.68 5.53 15.07
CA ALA A 120 -2.93 4.64 15.95
C ALA A 120 -1.99 3.70 15.17
N LEU A 121 -2.44 3.15 14.03
CA LEU A 121 -1.60 2.36 13.15
C LEU A 121 -0.41 3.17 12.61
N ILE A 122 -0.65 4.37 12.11
CA ILE A 122 0.40 5.27 11.59
C ILE A 122 1.41 5.65 12.67
N ALA A 123 0.96 5.80 13.91
CA ALA A 123 1.82 6.06 15.07
C ALA A 123 2.62 4.81 15.53
N GLY A 124 2.38 3.65 14.94
CA GLY A 124 3.09 2.42 15.26
C GLY A 124 2.62 1.73 16.54
N GLU A 125 1.39 2.01 16.98
CA GLU A 125 0.81 1.40 18.18
C GLU A 125 0.63 -0.11 18.00
N LYS A 126 1.30 -0.90 18.82
CA LYS A 126 1.24 -2.37 18.74
C LYS A 126 0.02 -2.95 19.47
N GLN A 127 -0.43 -2.29 20.55
CA GLN A 127 -1.53 -2.73 21.40
C GLN A 127 -2.81 -1.94 21.15
N LEU A 128 -3.40 -2.08 19.99
CA LEU A 128 -4.57 -1.31 19.53
C LEU A 128 -5.83 -1.47 20.41
N SER A 129 -5.92 -2.55 21.21
CA SER A 129 -7.02 -2.79 22.14
C SER A 129 -6.69 -2.40 23.59
N SER A 130 -5.52 -1.83 23.87
CA SER A 130 -5.18 -1.38 25.21
C SER A 130 -6.04 -0.18 25.62
N LYS A 131 -6.37 -0.07 26.90
CA LYS A 131 -7.16 1.05 27.43
C LYS A 131 -6.54 2.41 27.10
N GLN A 132 -5.21 2.48 27.13
CA GLN A 132 -4.45 3.69 26.82
C GLN A 132 -4.62 4.10 25.36
N THR A 133 -4.43 3.18 24.42
CA THR A 133 -4.58 3.43 22.97
C THR A 133 -6.03 3.79 22.63
N LEU A 134 -7.00 3.05 23.19
CA LEU A 134 -8.42 3.32 22.96
C LEU A 134 -8.83 4.73 23.36
N GLN A 135 -8.31 5.24 24.49
CA GLN A 135 -8.57 6.60 24.97
C GLN A 135 -7.80 7.65 24.17
N ALA A 136 -6.50 7.43 23.93
CA ALA A 136 -5.63 8.39 23.23
C ALA A 136 -6.12 8.68 21.80
N TYR A 137 -6.58 7.65 21.10
CA TYR A 137 -7.02 7.75 19.70
C TYR A 137 -8.55 7.75 19.53
N ARG A 138 -9.32 7.80 20.63
CA ARG A 138 -10.80 7.84 20.60
C ARG A 138 -11.45 6.70 19.81
N ILE A 139 -10.89 5.50 19.90
CA ILE A 139 -11.34 4.32 19.16
C ILE A 139 -12.64 3.72 19.78
N GLY A 140 -12.86 3.99 21.05
CA GLY A 140 -14.02 3.47 21.80
C GLY A 140 -13.67 2.27 22.66
N THR A 141 -14.25 1.10 22.41
CA THR A 141 -14.04 -0.13 23.18
C THR A 141 -13.19 -1.16 22.45
N SER A 142 -12.66 -2.16 23.16
CA SER A 142 -11.93 -3.28 22.53
C SER A 142 -12.78 -4.07 21.52
N GLY A 143 -14.08 -4.23 21.78
CA GLY A 143 -15.01 -4.84 20.83
C GLY A 143 -15.19 -4.01 19.55
N ASN A 144 -15.04 -2.68 19.65
CA ASN A 144 -15.08 -1.81 18.47
C ASN A 144 -13.84 -1.99 17.57
N VAL A 145 -12.67 -2.26 18.15
CA VAL A 145 -11.45 -2.54 17.39
C VAL A 145 -11.64 -3.70 16.40
N VAL A 146 -12.31 -4.79 16.85
CA VAL A 146 -12.58 -5.94 15.99
C VAL A 146 -13.47 -5.55 14.81
N ARG A 147 -14.55 -4.78 15.07
CA ARG A 147 -15.47 -4.31 14.02
C ARG A 147 -14.78 -3.35 13.04
N ILE A 148 -13.96 -2.44 13.56
CA ILE A 148 -13.19 -1.50 12.73
C ILE A 148 -12.22 -2.25 11.82
N LYS A 149 -11.46 -3.21 12.36
CA LYS A 149 -10.54 -4.03 11.56
C LYS A 149 -11.28 -4.72 10.42
N GLN A 150 -12.39 -5.39 10.73
CA GLN A 150 -13.19 -6.09 9.73
C GLN A 150 -13.69 -5.13 8.65
N ALA A 151 -14.28 -4.00 9.03
CA ALA A 151 -14.78 -3.00 8.09
C ALA A 151 -13.69 -2.38 7.20
N LEU A 152 -12.49 -2.14 7.75
CA LEU A 152 -11.36 -1.62 6.98
C LEU A 152 -10.76 -2.68 6.04
N MET A 153 -10.78 -3.96 6.43
CA MET A 153 -10.36 -5.08 5.58
C MET A 153 -11.36 -5.30 4.43
N GLU A 154 -12.67 -5.26 4.70
CA GLU A 154 -13.72 -5.38 3.68
C GLU A 154 -13.63 -4.25 2.65
N ARG A 155 -13.18 -3.07 3.07
CA ARG A 155 -12.94 -1.89 2.22
C ARG A 155 -11.57 -1.86 1.58
N GLU A 156 -10.77 -2.87 1.74
CA GLU A 156 -9.41 -2.99 1.18
C GLU A 156 -8.46 -1.85 1.60
N VAL A 157 -8.66 -1.29 2.80
CA VAL A 157 -7.79 -0.24 3.36
C VAL A 157 -6.59 -0.85 4.07
N ILE A 158 -6.83 -1.93 4.82
CA ILE A 158 -5.81 -2.68 5.55
C ILE A 158 -5.89 -4.16 5.21
N ASP A 159 -4.81 -4.88 5.45
CA ASP A 159 -4.75 -6.35 5.39
C ASP A 159 -4.08 -6.92 6.64
N LEU A 160 -4.28 -8.21 6.88
CA LEU A 160 -3.62 -8.95 7.95
C LEU A 160 -2.58 -9.88 7.33
N GLN A 161 -1.33 -9.67 7.68
CA GLN A 161 -0.23 -10.57 7.35
C GLN A 161 0.22 -11.28 8.64
N GLY A 162 -0.33 -12.47 8.89
CA GLY A 162 -0.18 -13.13 10.18
C GLY A 162 -0.87 -12.33 11.30
N ASN A 163 -0.09 -11.79 12.24
CA ASN A 163 -0.58 -10.92 13.32
C ASN A 163 -0.36 -9.43 13.06
N GLU A 164 0.26 -9.08 11.97
CA GLU A 164 0.58 -7.69 11.62
C GLU A 164 -0.49 -7.10 10.71
N ILE A 165 -0.85 -5.84 11.00
CA ILE A 165 -1.80 -5.08 10.19
C ILE A 165 -0.98 -4.17 9.28
N THR A 166 -1.19 -4.30 7.97
CA THR A 166 -0.54 -3.49 6.95
C THR A 166 -1.56 -2.71 6.14
N PHE A 167 -1.17 -1.57 5.58
CA PHE A 167 -2.00 -0.89 4.59
C PHE A 167 -1.94 -1.63 3.26
N GLN A 168 -3.07 -1.75 2.56
CA GLN A 168 -3.08 -2.36 1.22
C GLN A 168 -2.50 -1.42 0.17
N ASP A 169 -2.66 -0.12 0.35
CA ASP A 169 -2.13 0.91 -0.53
C ASP A 169 -0.96 1.63 0.16
N PRO A 170 0.29 1.40 -0.28
CA PRO A 170 1.47 2.02 0.31
C PRO A 170 1.51 3.55 0.10
N LEU A 171 0.90 4.08 -0.97
CA LEU A 171 0.84 5.52 -1.18
C LEU A 171 -0.22 6.19 -0.31
N PHE A 172 -1.31 5.49 0.00
CA PHE A 172 -2.28 5.97 0.97
C PHE A 172 -1.66 6.07 2.37
N GLU A 173 -0.91 5.04 2.79
CA GLU A 173 -0.16 5.07 4.04
C GLU A 173 0.83 6.25 4.10
N ALA A 174 1.61 6.42 3.03
CA ALA A 174 2.57 7.52 2.92
C ALA A 174 1.91 8.90 2.97
N TRP A 175 0.78 9.06 2.29
CA TRP A 175 -0.02 10.27 2.32
C TRP A 175 -0.58 10.55 3.71
N LEU A 176 -1.10 9.53 4.43
CA LEU A 176 -1.55 9.68 5.82
C LEU A 176 -0.44 10.16 6.74
N LYS A 177 0.78 9.64 6.59
CA LYS A 177 1.95 10.07 7.37
C LYS A 177 2.39 11.49 7.02
N ARG A 178 2.38 11.82 5.73
CA ARG A 178 2.91 13.10 5.24
C ARG A 178 1.93 14.25 5.44
N ASP A 179 0.65 14.06 5.18
CA ASP A 179 -0.32 15.15 5.00
C ASP A 179 -1.47 15.14 6.00
N TRP A 180 -1.91 13.99 6.49
CA TRP A 180 -3.14 13.90 7.28
C TRP A 180 -2.91 13.84 8.79
N PHE A 181 -1.97 13.03 9.26
CA PHE A 181 -1.71 12.81 10.69
C PHE A 181 -0.41 13.48 11.18
N LYS A 182 -0.05 14.60 10.60
CA LYS A 182 1.09 15.43 11.08
C LYS A 182 0.99 15.79 12.54
#